data_a96c50bed1ec6341f47bb049ecf1098b
#
_entry.id   a96c50bed1ec6341f47bb049ecf1098b
#
_cell.length_a   1.000
_cell.length_b   1.000
_cell.length_c   1.000
_cell.angle_alpha   90.00
_cell.angle_beta   90.00
_cell.angle_gamma   90.00
#
_symmetry.space_group_name_H-M   'P 1'
#
loop_
_entity.id
_entity.type
_entity.pdbx_description
1 polymer ?
#
loop_
_entity_poly.entity_id
_entity_poly.type
_entity_poly.pdbx_seq_one_letter_code
_entity_poly.pdbx_strand_id
1 'polypeptide(L)'
;MTNTVETDMQRASQLLKLLGDQTRLTMMKLLQSHDCCVCEFVGIFNMSQPAISQHLRKLRDIELVKETRKGKWVFYSINLEHADYPFIQVILEQLPGQDALVTELESQGLRICCK
;
A
#
# COMPACT_ATOMS: atom_id res chain seq x y z
N MET A 1 -18.36 21.18 7.16
CA MET A 1 -18.15 20.64 6.92
C MET A 1 -18.14 19.80 6.82
N THR A 2 -18.36 19.47 6.72
CA THR A 2 -18.50 18.76 6.50
C THR A 2 -18.10 17.74 6.73
N ASN A 3 -18.14 17.40 7.07
CA ASN A 3 -17.96 16.49 7.13
C ASN A 3 -17.86 15.38 7.27
N THR A 4 -18.16 15.45 7.62
CA THR A 4 -18.80 14.20 7.25
C THR A 4 -17.81 13.09 7.13
N VAL A 5 -16.67 13.41 6.65
CA VAL A 5 -15.60 12.45 6.48
C VAL A 5 -14.64 12.49 7.64
N GLU A 6 -15.13 12.96 8.75
CA GLU A 6 -14.28 13.00 9.93
C GLU A 6 -14.00 11.60 10.42
N THR A 7 -12.73 11.35 10.67
CA THR A 7 -12.30 10.09 11.25
C THR A 7 -12.42 10.22 12.77
N ASP A 8 -13.24 9.39 13.40
CA ASP A 8 -13.38 9.46 14.84
C ASP A 8 -12.16 8.81 15.53
N MET A 9 -12.09 8.95 16.84
CA MET A 9 -10.93 8.46 17.59
C MET A 9 -10.74 6.96 17.48
N GLN A 10 -11.83 6.21 17.52
CA GLN A 10 -11.72 4.76 17.41
C GLN A 10 -11.19 4.36 16.05
N ARG A 11 -11.73 4.96 15.01
CA ARG A 11 -11.31 4.64 13.65
C ARG A 11 -9.88 5.09 13.38
N ALA A 12 -9.53 6.29 13.88
CA ALA A 12 -8.17 6.78 13.73
C ALA A 12 -7.18 5.84 14.39
N SER A 13 -7.49 5.36 15.60
CA SER A 13 -6.57 4.46 16.28
C SER A 13 -6.44 3.12 15.56
N GLN A 14 -7.52 2.63 14.97
CA GLN A 14 -7.47 1.40 14.20
C GLN A 14 -6.58 1.57 12.96
N LEU A 15 -6.73 2.69 12.27
CA LEU A 15 -5.92 2.98 11.08
C LEU A 15 -4.45 3.13 11.45
N LEU A 16 -4.17 3.85 12.52
CA LEU A 16 -2.79 4.05 12.94
C LEU A 16 -2.15 2.76 13.43
N LYS A 17 -2.93 1.90 14.07
CA LYS A 17 -2.44 0.61 14.50
C LYS A 17 -2.08 -0.25 13.30
N LEU A 18 -2.93 -0.23 12.28
CA LEU A 18 -2.65 -0.98 11.05
C LEU A 18 -1.41 -0.46 10.35
N LEU A 19 -1.27 0.85 10.27
CA LEU A 19 -0.14 1.48 9.59
C LEU A 19 1.08 1.59 10.49
N GLY A 20 0.99 1.15 11.74
CA GLY A 20 2.14 1.12 12.64
C GLY A 20 3.15 0.05 12.30
N ASP A 21 2.82 -0.82 11.36
CA ASP A 21 3.76 -1.81 10.83
C ASP A 21 4.57 -1.16 9.70
N GLN A 22 5.90 -1.22 9.79
CA GLN A 22 6.75 -0.54 8.84
C GLN A 22 6.54 -1.06 7.41
N THR A 23 6.32 -2.36 7.26
CA THR A 23 6.11 -2.93 5.92
C THR A 23 4.84 -2.38 5.29
N ARG A 24 3.73 -2.38 6.05
CA ARG A 24 2.46 -1.87 5.52
C ARG A 24 2.54 -0.38 5.23
N LEU A 25 3.20 0.38 6.09
CA LEU A 25 3.35 1.81 5.87
C LEU A 25 4.15 2.08 4.60
N THR A 26 5.22 1.32 4.40
CA THR A 26 6.04 1.45 3.19
C THR A 26 5.25 1.05 1.95
N MET A 27 4.43 -0.01 2.05
CA MET A 27 3.56 -0.41 0.94
C MET A 27 2.64 0.72 0.52
N MET A 28 2.00 1.37 1.49
CA MET A 28 1.10 2.48 1.17
C MET A 28 1.86 3.63 0.51
N LYS A 29 3.06 3.92 0.99
CA LYS A 29 3.86 4.99 0.40
C LYS A 29 4.25 4.66 -1.05
N LEU A 30 4.62 3.41 -1.31
CA LEU A 30 4.93 2.97 -2.67
C LEU A 30 3.71 3.07 -3.58
N LEU A 31 2.55 2.68 -3.06
CA LEU A 31 1.32 2.70 -3.86
C LEU A 31 0.85 4.11 -4.17
N GLN A 32 1.34 5.12 -3.45
CA GLN A 32 1.05 6.50 -3.84
C GLN A 32 1.67 6.85 -5.18
N SER A 33 2.78 6.21 -5.52
CA SER A 33 3.52 6.52 -6.73
C SER A 33 3.18 5.59 -7.89
N HIS A 34 2.94 4.32 -7.60
CA HIS A 34 2.64 3.35 -8.65
C HIS A 34 1.86 2.18 -8.11
N ASP A 35 1.06 1.58 -8.99
CA ASP A 35 0.44 0.31 -8.68
C ASP A 35 1.52 -0.77 -8.65
N CYS A 36 1.34 -1.75 -7.77
CA CYS A 36 2.32 -2.81 -7.58
C CYS A 36 1.63 -4.16 -7.55
N CYS A 37 2.32 -5.18 -8.04
CA CYS A 37 1.85 -6.54 -7.88
C CYS A 37 2.56 -7.21 -6.70
N VAL A 38 2.04 -8.36 -6.30
CA VAL A 38 2.60 -9.08 -5.15
C VAL A 38 4.07 -9.40 -5.36
N CYS A 39 4.44 -9.80 -6.58
CA CYS A 39 5.83 -10.17 -6.85
C CYS A 39 6.79 -8.99 -6.69
N GLU A 40 6.33 -7.78 -6.98
CA GLU A 40 7.16 -6.60 -6.75
C GLU A 40 7.41 -6.40 -5.25
N PHE A 41 6.38 -6.56 -4.45
CA PHE A 41 6.54 -6.42 -3.00
C PHE A 41 7.44 -7.51 -2.44
N VAL A 42 7.30 -8.74 -2.94
CA VAL A 42 8.18 -9.82 -2.52
C VAL A 42 9.64 -9.45 -2.77
N GLY A 43 9.92 -8.89 -3.96
CA GLY A 43 11.27 -8.48 -4.29
C GLY A 43 11.75 -7.30 -3.45
N ILE A 44 10.90 -6.29 -3.26
CA ILE A 44 11.27 -5.08 -2.55
C ILE A 44 11.58 -5.39 -1.07
N PHE A 45 10.70 -6.16 -0.43
CA PHE A 45 10.81 -6.39 1.01
C PHE A 45 11.60 -7.64 1.35
N ASN A 46 11.94 -8.45 0.36
CA ASN A 46 12.64 -9.70 0.57
C ASN A 46 11.90 -10.58 1.60
N MET A 47 10.60 -10.65 1.45
CA MET A 47 9.72 -11.43 2.31
C MET A 47 9.01 -12.48 1.47
N SER A 48 8.52 -13.54 2.14
CA SER A 48 7.79 -14.58 1.44
C SER A 48 6.47 -14.04 0.89
N GLN A 49 5.96 -14.69 -0.16
CA GLN A 49 4.68 -14.30 -0.73
C GLN A 49 3.54 -14.40 0.29
N PRO A 50 3.45 -15.46 1.12
CA PRO A 50 2.40 -15.50 2.13
C PRO A 50 2.45 -14.33 3.10
N ALA A 51 3.66 -13.91 3.51
CA ALA A 51 3.80 -12.78 4.42
C ALA A 51 3.32 -11.48 3.76
N ILE A 52 3.74 -11.25 2.51
CA ILE A 52 3.30 -10.09 1.75
C ILE A 52 1.78 -10.12 1.59
N SER A 53 1.23 -11.27 1.24
CA SER A 53 -0.21 -11.39 1.03
C SER A 53 -1.01 -11.11 2.29
N GLN A 54 -0.48 -11.47 3.46
CA GLN A 54 -1.14 -11.16 4.72
C GLN A 54 -1.19 -9.67 4.99
N HIS A 55 -0.10 -8.97 4.71
CA HIS A 55 -0.09 -7.51 4.86
C HIS A 55 -1.09 -6.85 3.91
N LEU A 56 -1.12 -7.30 2.66
CA LEU A 56 -2.06 -6.75 1.68
C LEU A 56 -3.49 -7.05 2.04
N ARG A 57 -3.75 -8.25 2.59
CA ARG A 57 -5.10 -8.61 3.02
C ARG A 57 -5.59 -7.65 4.11
N LYS A 58 -4.75 -7.33 5.08
CA LYS A 58 -5.14 -6.41 6.14
C LYS A 58 -5.50 -5.03 5.60
N LEU A 59 -4.72 -4.55 4.62
CA LEU A 59 -5.02 -3.28 3.98
C LEU A 59 -6.30 -3.34 3.14
N ARG A 60 -6.51 -4.47 2.46
CA ARG A 60 -7.69 -4.65 1.62
C ARG A 60 -8.95 -4.81 2.46
N ASP A 61 -8.86 -5.48 3.62
CA ASP A 61 -10.04 -5.74 4.45
C ASP A 61 -10.67 -4.45 4.95
N ILE A 62 -9.88 -3.40 5.15
CA ILE A 62 -10.45 -2.10 5.49
C ILE A 62 -10.53 -1.19 4.27
N GLU A 63 -10.32 -1.75 3.10
CA GLU A 63 -10.52 -1.10 1.80
C GLU A 63 -9.61 0.09 1.55
N LEU A 64 -8.43 0.12 2.16
CA LEU A 64 -7.44 1.13 1.86
C LEU A 64 -6.77 0.87 0.51
N VAL A 65 -6.73 -0.37 0.08
CA VAL A 65 -6.18 -0.73 -1.22
C VAL A 65 -7.23 -1.51 -2.00
N LYS A 66 -7.10 -1.44 -3.31
CA LYS A 66 -7.94 -2.19 -4.24
C LYS A 66 -7.08 -3.19 -5.00
N GLU A 67 -7.71 -4.28 -5.37
CA GLU A 67 -7.08 -5.37 -6.09
C GLU A 67 -7.64 -5.37 -7.51
N THR A 68 -6.76 -5.40 -8.50
CA THR A 68 -7.18 -5.45 -9.90
C THR A 68 -6.42 -6.58 -10.58
N ARG A 69 -7.16 -7.48 -11.21
CA ARG A 69 -6.56 -8.60 -11.93
C ARG A 69 -6.38 -8.24 -13.39
N LYS A 70 -5.17 -8.47 -13.90
CA LYS A 70 -4.87 -8.29 -15.32
C LYS A 70 -4.22 -9.58 -15.81
N GLY A 71 -4.98 -10.41 -16.51
CA GLY A 71 -4.51 -11.72 -16.90
C GLY A 71 -4.22 -12.55 -15.66
N LYS A 72 -3.00 -13.05 -15.56
CA LYS A 72 -2.60 -13.84 -14.39
C LYS A 72 -1.98 -12.98 -13.29
N TRP A 73 -1.86 -11.68 -13.51
CA TRP A 73 -1.25 -10.78 -12.55
C TRP A 73 -2.31 -10.10 -11.70
N VAL A 74 -1.98 -9.86 -10.43
CA VAL A 74 -2.86 -9.14 -9.51
C VAL A 74 -2.11 -7.89 -9.06
N PHE A 75 -2.68 -6.74 -9.37
CA PHE A 75 -2.11 -5.45 -9.01
C PHE A 75 -2.89 -4.83 -7.88
N TYR A 76 -2.17 -4.12 -7.03
CA TYR A 76 -2.77 -3.37 -5.92
C TYR A 76 -2.58 -1.88 -6.17
N SER A 77 -3.58 -1.12 -5.78
CA SER A 77 -3.56 0.34 -5.89
C SER A 77 -4.27 0.92 -4.68
N ILE A 78 -3.98 2.19 -4.37
CA ILE A 78 -4.67 2.86 -3.28
C ILE A 78 -6.10 3.13 -3.67
N ASN A 79 -7.02 2.92 -2.73
CA ASN A 79 -8.41 3.30 -2.92
C ASN A 79 -8.55 4.77 -2.57
N LEU A 80 -8.44 5.62 -3.58
CA LEU A 80 -8.49 7.07 -3.39
C LEU A 80 -9.86 7.56 -2.92
N GLU A 81 -10.88 6.71 -3.08
CA GLU A 81 -12.23 7.06 -2.68
C GLU A 81 -12.56 6.64 -1.26
N HIS A 82 -11.61 6.01 -0.57
CA HIS A 82 -11.81 5.62 0.81
C HIS A 82 -12.07 6.87 1.66
N ALA A 83 -13.08 6.79 2.53
CA ALA A 83 -13.50 7.95 3.32
C ALA A 83 -12.37 8.53 4.17
N ASP A 84 -11.47 7.65 4.64
CA ASP A 84 -10.38 8.06 5.51
C ASP A 84 -9.07 8.31 4.77
N TYR A 85 -9.08 8.22 3.45
CA TYR A 85 -7.85 8.44 2.71
C TYR A 85 -7.25 9.84 2.94
N PRO A 86 -8.05 10.91 3.03
CA PRO A 86 -7.47 12.23 3.32
C PRO A 86 -6.65 12.25 4.61
N PHE A 87 -7.10 11.53 5.64
CA PHE A 87 -6.35 11.40 6.89
C PHE A 87 -5.03 10.68 6.65
N ILE A 88 -5.08 9.57 5.91
CA ILE A 88 -3.89 8.77 5.62
C ILE A 88 -2.94 9.52 4.69
N GLN A 89 -3.49 10.24 3.72
CA GLN A 89 -2.69 11.01 2.78
C GLN A 89 -1.80 12.01 3.50
N VAL A 90 -2.33 12.70 4.51
CA VAL A 90 -1.55 13.66 5.27
C VAL A 90 -0.35 12.97 5.92
N ILE A 91 -0.58 11.78 6.50
CA ILE A 91 0.49 11.02 7.13
C ILE A 91 1.55 10.62 6.11
N LEU A 92 1.12 10.08 4.97
CA LEU A 92 2.04 9.60 3.97
C LEU A 92 2.87 10.72 3.36
N GLU A 93 2.28 11.91 3.22
CA GLU A 93 2.99 13.04 2.65
C GLU A 93 4.10 13.57 3.54
N GLN A 94 4.06 13.23 4.83
CA GLN A 94 5.13 13.60 5.75
C GLN A 94 6.30 12.62 5.71
N LEU A 95 6.18 11.54 4.96
CA LEU A 95 7.18 10.48 4.94
C LEU A 95 8.05 10.58 3.69
N PRO A 96 9.30 10.09 3.77
CA PRO A 96 10.18 10.13 2.61
C PRO A 96 9.68 9.21 1.51
N GLY A 97 9.94 9.59 0.26
CA GLY A 97 9.61 8.75 -0.88
C GLY A 97 10.39 7.45 -0.84
N GLN A 98 9.77 6.41 -1.41
CA GLN A 98 10.35 5.07 -1.41
C GLN A 98 10.65 4.60 -2.83
N ASP A 99 10.70 5.53 -3.78
CA ASP A 99 10.89 5.18 -5.19
C ASP A 99 12.25 4.51 -5.44
N ALA A 100 13.23 4.78 -4.59
CA ALA A 100 14.53 4.13 -4.72
C ALA A 100 14.43 2.61 -4.61
N LEU A 101 13.47 2.11 -3.82
CA LEU A 101 13.27 0.67 -3.71
C LEU A 101 12.81 0.07 -5.03
N VAL A 102 11.94 0.77 -5.73
CA VAL A 102 11.45 0.31 -7.02
C VAL A 102 12.56 0.38 -8.07
N THR A 103 13.34 1.45 -8.04
CA THR A 103 14.45 1.60 -8.97
C THR A 103 15.46 0.48 -8.80
N GLU A 104 15.77 0.13 -7.56
CA GLU A 104 16.70 -0.97 -7.31
C GLU A 104 16.11 -2.29 -7.80
N LEU A 105 14.83 -2.52 -7.58
CA LEU A 105 14.17 -3.71 -8.07
C LEU A 105 14.25 -3.80 -9.60
N GLU A 106 14.02 -2.68 -10.28
CA GLU A 106 14.10 -2.63 -11.72
C GLU A 106 15.51 -2.92 -12.21
N SER A 107 16.52 -2.41 -11.52
CA SER A 107 17.90 -2.64 -11.91
C SER A 107 18.28 -4.12 -11.77
N GLN A 108 17.59 -4.85 -10.93
CA GLN A 108 17.77 -6.28 -10.76
C GLN A 108 16.92 -7.09 -11.75
N GLY A 109 16.11 -6.42 -12.56
CA GLY A 109 15.26 -7.08 -13.53
C GLY A 109 14.02 -7.73 -12.94
N LEU A 110 13.77 -7.56 -11.66
CA LEU A 110 12.68 -8.28 -10.99
C LEU A 110 11.32 -7.70 -11.30
N ARG A 111 11.25 -6.43 -11.70
CA ARG A 111 9.97 -5.82 -11.99
C ARG A 111 9.37 -6.29 -13.30
N ILE A 112 10.16 -6.93 -14.12
CA ILE A 112 9.70 -7.45 -15.40
C ILE A 112 8.58 -8.46 -15.23
N CYS A 113 8.56 -9.18 -14.11
CA CYS A 113 7.56 -10.20 -13.88
C CYS A 113 6.13 -9.65 -13.86
N CYS A 114 5.97 -8.35 -13.72
CA CYS A 114 4.66 -7.73 -13.61
C CYS A 114 4.19 -7.06 -14.89
N LYS A 115 4.89 -7.26 -15.96
CA LYS A 115 4.52 -6.66 -17.26
C LYS A 115 3.64 -7.54 -18.11
#